data_7a50d52ecb298160d63801ee50ced7bf
#
_entry.id   7a50d52ecb298160d63801ee50ced7bf
#
_cell.length_a   1.000
_cell.length_b   1.000
_cell.length_c   1.000
_cell.angle_alpha   90.00
_cell.angle_beta   90.00
_cell.angle_gamma   90.00
#
_symmetry.space_group_name_H-M   'P 1'
#
loop_
_entity.id
_entity.type
_entity.pdbx_description
1 polymer ?
#
loop_
_entity_poly.entity_id
_entity_poly.type
_entity_poly.pdbx_seq_one_letter_code
_entity_poly.pdbx_strand_id
1 'polypeptide(L)'
;MLPAADCYDNLLSRFAWDVPARYNIGVDVCDKWADGSGRLALIHETAQGDVSRVTFDDLRNVSNRFANSLARAGLQRGDRIAIFLAQGPETAIAHLAAYKLGAIAVPLFTLFGADALEYRLENSEAAALVTDAAGYEKIAPLRARLPALRTCYCIGDDAPDAPGVLRFDTALAAESPDFVPADTAADDPALIIYTSGTTGKPKGALHAHRVLLGHLPGVEMSQQCFPRDARLFWTPADWAWIGGLLDVLLPSWHHGVPVLARRFEKFDGEAAFALMARHGVTHAFLPPTALKLMRAVPAPRERYALALKSVASGGETLGTELTAWGRDALGVTINEFYGQTECNMVLSSCAALFDAQPGAIGKPVPGHAVAIVDEQGTPLPPGVEGRIAVRRPDPVMFVEYWRNPAATRDKFAGDYLLTGDTGTIDTDGFVRFVGRDDDVITSAGYRIGPGPIEDCLLTHPAVRMAAVVGVPDPTRTEIVKAFVVLNPGHVGDDALVQALQAHVRTRLAAHEYPRAIAFVDALPMTATGKIVRRALRDA
;
A
#
# COMPACT_ATOMS: atom_id res chain seq x y z
N MET A 1 -5.24 -13.29 14.82
CA MET A 1 -5.37 -12.22 15.83
C MET A 1 -6.83 -11.87 16.09
N LEU A 2 -7.67 -11.69 15.06
CA LEU A 2 -9.10 -11.49 15.28
C LEU A 2 -9.74 -12.74 15.89
N PRO A 3 -10.53 -12.64 16.97
CA PRO A 3 -11.28 -13.76 17.49
C PRO A 3 -12.39 -14.16 16.50
N ALA A 4 -12.76 -15.44 16.49
CA ALA A 4 -13.89 -15.90 15.70
C ALA A 4 -15.17 -15.19 16.15
N ALA A 5 -15.88 -14.57 15.21
CA ALA A 5 -17.12 -13.85 15.46
C ALA A 5 -18.08 -13.98 14.27
N ASP A 6 -19.36 -13.85 14.54
CA ASP A 6 -20.47 -13.90 13.59
C ASP A 6 -20.94 -12.51 13.17
N CYS A 7 -20.56 -11.47 13.92
CA CYS A 7 -20.86 -10.08 13.61
C CYS A 7 -19.79 -9.14 14.15
N TYR A 8 -19.79 -7.89 13.68
CA TYR A 8 -18.82 -6.88 14.04
C TYR A 8 -18.81 -6.54 15.54
N ASP A 9 -19.96 -6.43 16.18
CA ASP A 9 -20.05 -6.04 17.60
C ASP A 9 -19.45 -7.12 18.51
N ASN A 10 -19.69 -8.40 18.20
CA ASN A 10 -19.08 -9.53 18.88
C ASN A 10 -17.56 -9.54 18.67
N LEU A 11 -17.11 -9.24 17.46
CA LEU A 11 -15.69 -9.12 17.14
C LEU A 11 -15.05 -8.01 17.97
N LEU A 12 -15.64 -6.82 17.97
CA LEU A 12 -15.12 -5.65 18.68
C LEU A 12 -15.06 -5.87 20.19
N SER A 13 -16.10 -6.48 20.80
CA SER A 13 -16.18 -6.71 22.24
C SER A 13 -15.18 -7.75 22.76
N ARG A 14 -14.72 -8.65 21.88
CA ARG A 14 -13.82 -9.76 22.24
C ARG A 14 -12.36 -9.51 21.86
N PHE A 15 -12.11 -8.49 21.06
CA PHE A 15 -10.76 -8.17 20.60
C PHE A 15 -9.91 -7.57 21.72
N ALA A 16 -8.68 -8.05 21.84
CA ALA A 16 -7.63 -7.44 22.66
C ALA A 16 -6.29 -7.60 21.95
N TRP A 17 -5.44 -6.58 22.05
CA TRP A 17 -4.09 -6.66 21.53
C TRP A 17 -3.26 -7.70 22.31
N ASP A 18 -2.57 -8.54 21.55
CA ASP A 18 -1.53 -9.44 22.05
C ASP A 18 -0.23 -9.09 21.32
N VAL A 19 0.51 -8.15 21.90
CA VAL A 19 1.81 -7.70 21.40
C VAL A 19 2.88 -8.11 22.40
N PRO A 20 3.67 -9.15 22.11
CA PRO A 20 4.70 -9.62 23.02
C PRO A 20 5.84 -8.59 23.15
N ALA A 21 6.46 -8.50 24.32
CA ALA A 21 7.58 -7.58 24.55
C ALA A 21 8.79 -7.88 23.63
N ARG A 22 9.00 -9.16 23.31
CA ARG A 22 10.06 -9.63 22.38
C ARG A 22 9.40 -10.15 21.11
N TYR A 23 9.76 -9.56 19.99
CA TYR A 23 9.18 -9.93 18.71
C TYR A 23 10.15 -9.61 17.56
N ASN A 24 10.33 -10.58 16.66
CA ASN A 24 11.12 -10.40 15.44
C ASN A 24 10.26 -10.83 14.24
N ILE A 25 10.01 -9.91 13.31
CA ILE A 25 9.21 -10.18 12.10
C ILE A 25 9.76 -11.39 11.33
N GLY A 26 11.08 -11.46 11.11
CA GLY A 26 11.68 -12.54 10.31
C GLY A 26 11.49 -13.94 10.92
N VAL A 27 11.51 -14.05 12.24
CA VAL A 27 11.22 -15.29 12.96
C VAL A 27 9.73 -15.65 12.86
N ASP A 28 8.87 -14.67 13.08
CA ASP A 28 7.42 -14.88 13.08
C ASP A 28 6.88 -15.29 11.69
N VAL A 29 7.31 -14.63 10.63
CA VAL A 29 6.76 -14.88 9.27
C VAL A 29 7.47 -16.00 8.51
N CYS A 30 8.60 -16.51 9.02
CA CYS A 30 9.39 -17.52 8.32
C CYS A 30 9.78 -18.70 9.22
N ASP A 31 10.58 -18.45 10.25
CA ASP A 31 11.26 -19.53 10.99
C ASP A 31 10.28 -20.43 11.72
N LYS A 32 9.15 -19.90 12.22
CA LYS A 32 8.12 -20.68 12.88
C LYS A 32 7.42 -21.70 11.97
N TRP A 33 7.49 -21.51 10.63
CA TRP A 33 6.90 -22.41 9.63
C TRP A 33 7.93 -23.33 8.97
N ALA A 34 9.21 -23.10 9.21
CA ALA A 34 10.32 -23.86 8.65
C ALA A 34 10.62 -25.07 9.54
N ASP A 35 9.68 -25.99 9.60
CA ASP A 35 9.64 -27.17 10.46
C ASP A 35 10.04 -28.48 9.77
N GLY A 36 10.54 -28.39 8.52
CA GLY A 36 10.93 -29.53 7.69
C GLY A 36 9.75 -30.17 6.92
N SER A 37 8.54 -29.62 7.03
CA SER A 37 7.37 -30.13 6.31
C SER A 37 7.36 -29.79 4.82
N GLY A 38 8.25 -28.88 4.36
CA GLY A 38 8.25 -28.38 2.99
C GLY A 38 7.04 -27.49 2.69
N ARG A 39 6.50 -26.80 3.70
CA ARG A 39 5.36 -25.88 3.53
C ARG A 39 5.70 -24.79 2.53
N LEU A 40 4.85 -24.64 1.50
CA LEU A 40 5.00 -23.62 0.46
C LEU A 40 4.86 -22.21 1.06
N ALA A 41 5.81 -21.32 0.76
CA ALA A 41 5.81 -19.92 1.15
C ALA A 41 5.57 -18.99 -0.04
N LEU A 42 6.17 -19.30 -1.19
CA LEU A 42 6.17 -18.40 -2.34
C LEU A 42 6.06 -19.19 -3.64
N ILE A 43 5.20 -18.71 -4.54
CA ILE A 43 5.23 -19.06 -5.96
C ILE A 43 5.75 -17.82 -6.68
N HIS A 44 6.80 -17.95 -7.46
CA HIS A 44 7.32 -16.86 -8.29
C HIS A 44 7.16 -17.20 -9.76
N GLU A 45 6.46 -16.36 -10.50
CA GLU A 45 6.35 -16.45 -11.95
C GLU A 45 7.11 -15.28 -12.60
N THR A 46 8.11 -15.60 -13.43
CA THR A 46 8.89 -14.60 -14.16
C THR A 46 8.07 -13.96 -15.28
N ALA A 47 8.58 -12.86 -15.87
CA ALA A 47 7.95 -12.25 -17.05
C ALA A 47 7.88 -13.21 -18.25
N GLN A 48 8.80 -14.18 -18.35
CA GLN A 48 8.87 -15.22 -19.39
C GLN A 48 7.89 -16.37 -19.13
N GLY A 49 7.29 -16.45 -17.93
CA GLY A 49 6.35 -17.49 -17.53
C GLY A 49 6.99 -18.67 -16.81
N ASP A 50 8.30 -18.61 -16.49
CA ASP A 50 8.94 -19.61 -15.65
C ASP A 50 8.41 -19.56 -14.24
N VAL A 51 8.10 -20.71 -13.66
CA VAL A 51 7.50 -20.81 -12.32
C VAL A 51 8.45 -21.54 -11.38
N SER A 52 8.80 -20.89 -10.29
CA SER A 52 9.51 -21.49 -9.16
C SER A 52 8.63 -21.52 -7.91
N ARG A 53 8.91 -22.49 -7.03
CA ARG A 53 8.24 -22.67 -5.74
C ARG A 53 9.28 -22.70 -4.65
N VAL A 54 9.08 -21.89 -3.61
CA VAL A 54 10.00 -21.74 -2.49
C VAL A 54 9.24 -22.10 -1.21
N THR A 55 9.82 -22.97 -0.41
CA THR A 55 9.25 -23.34 0.89
C THR A 55 9.74 -22.41 2.00
N PHE A 56 9.08 -22.48 3.17
CA PHE A 56 9.58 -21.75 4.36
C PHE A 56 10.95 -22.29 4.80
N ASP A 57 11.21 -23.59 4.63
CA ASP A 57 12.52 -24.18 4.92
C ASP A 57 13.61 -23.60 4.02
N ASP A 58 13.33 -23.43 2.71
CA ASP A 58 14.24 -22.77 1.77
C ASP A 58 14.48 -21.31 2.16
N LEU A 59 13.40 -20.57 2.43
CA LEU A 59 13.51 -19.16 2.84
C LEU A 59 14.33 -18.98 4.10
N ARG A 60 14.12 -19.83 5.13
CA ARG A 60 14.91 -19.81 6.35
C ARG A 60 16.39 -20.04 6.04
N ASN A 61 16.70 -21.10 5.31
CA ASN A 61 18.08 -21.48 5.01
C ASN A 61 18.80 -20.37 4.23
N VAL A 62 18.16 -19.81 3.18
CA VAL A 62 18.78 -18.80 2.32
C VAL A 62 18.84 -17.44 3.03
N SER A 63 17.81 -17.04 3.77
CA SER A 63 17.84 -15.78 4.53
C SER A 63 18.84 -15.81 5.69
N ASN A 64 19.07 -16.98 6.31
CA ASN A 64 20.11 -17.15 7.32
C ASN A 64 21.51 -17.00 6.72
N ARG A 65 21.77 -17.61 5.54
CA ARG A 65 23.02 -17.39 4.81
C ARG A 65 23.22 -15.92 4.46
N PHE A 66 22.15 -15.24 4.04
CA PHE A 66 22.26 -13.82 3.72
C PHE A 66 22.49 -12.97 4.99
N ALA A 67 21.85 -13.27 6.12
CA ALA A 67 22.13 -12.61 7.38
C ALA A 67 23.59 -12.78 7.84
N ASN A 68 24.17 -13.99 7.68
CA ASN A 68 25.58 -14.25 7.92
C ASN A 68 26.50 -13.43 6.99
N SER A 69 26.16 -13.33 5.69
CA SER A 69 26.91 -12.53 4.73
C SER A 69 26.88 -11.04 5.08
N LEU A 70 25.73 -10.51 5.48
CA LEU A 70 25.57 -9.14 5.96
C LEU A 70 26.43 -8.88 7.21
N ALA A 71 26.39 -9.80 8.20
CA ALA A 71 27.20 -9.70 9.41
C ALA A 71 28.71 -9.75 9.11
N ARG A 72 29.15 -10.62 8.19
CA ARG A 72 30.54 -10.68 7.73
C ARG A 72 30.97 -9.40 7.01
N ALA A 73 30.08 -8.74 6.27
CA ALA A 73 30.33 -7.42 5.68
C ALA A 73 30.33 -6.28 6.72
N GLY A 74 30.20 -6.59 8.01
CA GLY A 74 30.26 -5.66 9.11
C GLY A 74 28.95 -4.92 9.39
N LEU A 75 27.81 -5.42 8.86
CA LEU A 75 26.49 -4.90 9.23
C LEU A 75 26.04 -5.49 10.55
N GLN A 76 25.33 -4.69 11.31
CA GLN A 76 24.87 -5.06 12.64
C GLN A 76 23.45 -4.52 12.91
N ARG A 77 22.89 -4.86 14.05
CA ARG A 77 21.59 -4.36 14.51
C ARG A 77 21.52 -2.83 14.37
N GLY A 78 20.41 -2.34 13.80
CA GLY A 78 20.17 -0.92 13.56
C GLY A 78 20.77 -0.36 12.27
N ASP A 79 21.64 -1.09 11.55
CA ASP A 79 22.08 -0.69 10.21
C ASP A 79 20.93 -0.74 9.21
N ARG A 80 20.95 0.12 8.19
CA ARG A 80 19.90 0.17 7.16
C ARG A 80 20.35 -0.60 5.93
N ILE A 81 19.46 -1.48 5.48
CA ILE A 81 19.65 -2.32 4.29
C ILE A 81 18.63 -1.88 3.24
N ALA A 82 19.09 -1.23 2.19
CA ALA A 82 18.26 -0.84 1.07
C ALA A 82 17.95 -2.06 0.20
N ILE A 83 16.69 -2.22 -0.21
CA ILE A 83 16.22 -3.31 -1.06
C ILE A 83 15.61 -2.68 -2.30
N PHE A 84 16.34 -2.71 -3.41
CA PHE A 84 15.98 -2.11 -4.68
C PHE A 84 15.72 -3.18 -5.73
N LEU A 85 14.68 -3.98 -5.49
CA LEU A 85 14.27 -5.12 -6.28
C LEU A 85 12.75 -5.17 -6.44
N ALA A 86 12.26 -5.78 -7.49
CA ALA A 86 10.86 -6.09 -7.67
C ALA A 86 10.42 -7.25 -6.77
N GLN A 87 9.12 -7.59 -6.79
CA GLN A 87 8.60 -8.80 -6.14
C GLN A 87 9.35 -10.05 -6.63
N GLY A 88 9.87 -10.82 -5.70
CA GLY A 88 10.60 -12.05 -6.01
C GLY A 88 11.23 -12.68 -4.76
N PRO A 89 11.82 -13.87 -4.91
CA PRO A 89 12.47 -14.58 -3.81
C PRO A 89 13.57 -13.75 -3.14
N GLU A 90 14.40 -13.06 -3.92
CA GLU A 90 15.56 -12.30 -3.42
C GLU A 90 15.11 -11.08 -2.59
N THR A 91 14.03 -10.42 -2.99
CA THR A 91 13.41 -9.34 -2.20
C THR A 91 12.93 -9.87 -0.85
N ALA A 92 12.25 -11.01 -0.87
CA ALA A 92 11.77 -11.68 0.34
C ALA A 92 12.92 -12.08 1.27
N ILE A 93 13.98 -12.71 0.72
CA ILE A 93 15.18 -13.11 1.44
C ILE A 93 15.87 -11.89 2.07
N ALA A 94 15.96 -10.77 1.34
CA ALA A 94 16.58 -9.56 1.83
C ALA A 94 15.83 -8.96 3.03
N HIS A 95 14.49 -8.93 2.98
CA HIS A 95 13.67 -8.50 4.11
C HIS A 95 13.84 -9.42 5.33
N LEU A 96 13.76 -10.74 5.12
CA LEU A 96 13.92 -11.71 6.21
C LEU A 96 15.28 -11.61 6.87
N ALA A 97 16.36 -11.52 6.08
CA ALA A 97 17.72 -11.38 6.61
C ALA A 97 17.90 -10.08 7.41
N ALA A 98 17.36 -8.95 6.89
CA ALA A 98 17.39 -7.67 7.60
C ALA A 98 16.71 -7.78 8.96
N TYR A 99 15.49 -8.32 9.03
CA TYR A 99 14.76 -8.47 10.29
C TYR A 99 15.45 -9.43 11.26
N LYS A 100 15.98 -10.57 10.78
CA LYS A 100 16.71 -11.53 11.60
C LYS A 100 17.99 -10.95 12.18
N LEU A 101 18.70 -10.11 11.42
CA LEU A 101 19.89 -9.39 11.91
C LEU A 101 19.53 -8.28 12.91
N GLY A 102 18.26 -7.88 13.01
CA GLY A 102 17.83 -6.69 13.75
C GLY A 102 18.21 -5.39 13.03
N ALA A 103 18.49 -5.47 11.73
CA ALA A 103 18.73 -4.33 10.86
C ALA A 103 17.39 -3.74 10.37
N ILE A 104 17.43 -2.55 9.81
CA ILE A 104 16.27 -1.82 9.33
C ILE A 104 16.19 -1.97 7.81
N ALA A 105 15.15 -2.61 7.31
CA ALA A 105 14.90 -2.72 5.88
C ALA A 105 14.43 -1.37 5.30
N VAL A 106 14.94 -1.00 4.12
CA VAL A 106 14.56 0.21 3.39
C VAL A 106 14.17 -0.19 1.98
N PRO A 107 12.93 -0.62 1.75
CA PRO A 107 12.48 -1.00 0.43
C PRO A 107 12.39 0.22 -0.48
N LEU A 108 12.89 0.07 -1.71
CA LEU A 108 12.97 1.10 -2.74
C LEU A 108 12.27 0.63 -4.01
N PHE A 109 11.37 1.46 -4.53
CA PHE A 109 10.59 1.14 -5.72
C PHE A 109 11.47 1.17 -6.98
N THR A 110 11.42 0.10 -7.78
CA THR A 110 12.31 -0.11 -8.93
C THR A 110 12.20 0.95 -10.04
N LEU A 111 11.11 1.72 -10.06
CA LEU A 111 10.93 2.83 -10.99
C LEU A 111 11.53 4.15 -10.50
N PHE A 112 12.15 4.21 -9.32
CA PHE A 112 12.84 5.42 -8.90
C PHE A 112 14.01 5.75 -9.83
N GLY A 113 14.11 7.04 -10.21
CA GLY A 113 15.26 7.59 -10.90
C GLY A 113 16.41 7.92 -9.93
N ALA A 114 17.55 8.34 -10.50
CA ALA A 114 18.80 8.56 -9.77
C ALA A 114 18.66 9.53 -8.57
N ASP A 115 18.04 10.70 -8.77
CA ASP A 115 17.85 11.70 -7.71
C ASP A 115 17.00 11.18 -6.54
N ALA A 116 15.95 10.41 -6.89
CA ALA A 116 15.06 9.80 -5.89
C ALA A 116 15.78 8.71 -5.08
N LEU A 117 16.66 7.96 -5.70
CA LEU A 117 17.49 6.93 -5.06
C LEU A 117 18.58 7.58 -4.19
N GLU A 118 19.30 8.57 -4.73
CA GLU A 118 20.34 9.29 -4.00
C GLU A 118 19.80 9.83 -2.68
N TYR A 119 18.70 10.60 -2.74
CA TYR A 119 18.10 11.17 -1.54
C TYR A 119 17.73 10.12 -0.49
N ARG A 120 17.12 8.99 -0.88
CA ARG A 120 16.69 7.97 0.06
C ARG A 120 17.84 7.19 0.67
N LEU A 121 18.85 6.87 -0.14
CA LEU A 121 20.06 6.17 0.32
C LEU A 121 20.91 7.05 1.24
N GLU A 122 21.05 8.34 0.91
CA GLU A 122 21.74 9.33 1.75
C GLU A 122 20.97 9.56 3.06
N ASN A 123 19.69 9.86 2.99
CA ASN A 123 18.86 10.17 4.16
C ASN A 123 18.74 8.99 5.12
N SER A 124 18.58 7.76 4.60
CA SER A 124 18.57 6.55 5.42
C SER A 124 19.95 6.15 5.90
N GLU A 125 21.03 6.69 5.32
CA GLU A 125 22.41 6.20 5.54
C GLU A 125 22.50 4.68 5.34
N ALA A 126 21.93 4.19 4.23
CA ALA A 126 21.93 2.76 3.92
C ALA A 126 23.35 2.23 3.84
N ALA A 127 23.65 1.21 4.65
CA ALA A 127 24.98 0.60 4.75
C ALA A 127 25.19 -0.50 3.70
N ALA A 128 24.11 -1.17 3.30
CA ALA A 128 24.09 -2.13 2.20
C ALA A 128 22.92 -1.88 1.25
N LEU A 129 23.09 -2.36 0.02
CA LEU A 129 22.06 -2.37 -1.02
C LEU A 129 21.94 -3.77 -1.60
N VAL A 130 20.72 -4.24 -1.81
CA VAL A 130 20.41 -5.44 -2.59
C VAL A 130 19.69 -5.00 -3.86
N THR A 131 20.20 -5.37 -5.02
CA THR A 131 19.69 -4.91 -6.32
C THR A 131 20.02 -5.90 -7.44
N ASP A 132 19.53 -5.65 -8.65
CA ASP A 132 19.94 -6.30 -9.89
C ASP A 132 20.95 -5.42 -10.66
N ALA A 133 21.47 -5.90 -11.80
CA ALA A 133 22.41 -5.15 -12.62
C ALA A 133 21.84 -3.81 -13.11
N ALA A 134 20.57 -3.80 -13.55
CA ALA A 134 19.90 -2.58 -14.01
C ALA A 134 19.70 -1.56 -12.88
N GLY A 135 19.41 -2.03 -11.68
CA GLY A 135 19.35 -1.19 -10.48
C GLY A 135 20.73 -0.64 -10.10
N TYR A 136 21.78 -1.48 -10.18
CA TYR A 136 23.14 -1.02 -9.90
C TYR A 136 23.64 0.04 -10.88
N GLU A 137 23.29 -0.06 -12.16
CA GLU A 137 23.63 0.98 -13.16
C GLU A 137 23.14 2.38 -12.75
N LYS A 138 21.97 2.46 -12.11
CA LYS A 138 21.45 3.74 -11.57
C LYS A 138 22.22 4.22 -10.33
N ILE A 139 22.78 3.30 -9.56
CA ILE A 139 23.47 3.59 -8.29
C ILE A 139 24.97 3.84 -8.48
N ALA A 140 25.61 3.19 -9.45
CA ALA A 140 27.05 3.30 -9.68
C ALA A 140 27.57 4.74 -9.76
N PRO A 141 26.93 5.67 -10.51
CA PRO A 141 27.35 7.08 -10.56
C PRO A 141 27.18 7.83 -9.23
N LEU A 142 26.35 7.31 -8.33
CA LEU A 142 26.00 7.95 -7.05
C LEU A 142 26.92 7.50 -5.91
N ARG A 143 27.67 6.39 -6.08
CA ARG A 143 28.45 5.74 -5.03
C ARG A 143 29.40 6.71 -4.28
N ALA A 144 30.06 7.61 -4.99
CA ALA A 144 30.99 8.58 -4.39
C ALA A 144 30.29 9.57 -3.44
N ARG A 145 28.98 9.79 -3.60
CA ARG A 145 28.15 10.67 -2.77
C ARG A 145 27.40 9.92 -1.66
N LEU A 146 27.57 8.60 -1.59
CA LEU A 146 26.91 7.72 -0.62
C LEU A 146 27.92 7.03 0.29
N PRO A 147 28.62 7.76 1.17
CA PRO A 147 29.74 7.22 1.96
C PRO A 147 29.31 6.14 2.96
N ALA A 148 28.03 6.11 3.37
CA ALA A 148 27.50 5.06 4.24
C ALA A 148 27.32 3.73 3.49
N LEU A 149 27.13 3.74 2.18
CA LEU A 149 26.88 2.55 1.37
C LEU A 149 28.18 1.78 1.12
N ARG A 150 28.46 0.80 1.96
CA ARG A 150 29.71 0.01 1.94
C ARG A 150 29.66 -1.14 0.93
N THR A 151 28.53 -1.84 0.86
CA THR A 151 28.39 -3.08 0.10
C THR A 151 27.11 -3.07 -0.74
N CYS A 152 27.22 -3.52 -2.00
CA CYS A 152 26.10 -3.80 -2.87
C CYS A 152 26.06 -5.30 -3.18
N TYR A 153 24.94 -5.94 -2.92
CA TYR A 153 24.67 -7.30 -3.34
C TYR A 153 23.85 -7.26 -4.64
N CYS A 154 24.43 -7.78 -5.71
CA CYS A 154 23.80 -7.78 -7.02
C CYS A 154 23.34 -9.19 -7.39
N ILE A 155 22.05 -9.34 -7.70
CA ILE A 155 21.47 -10.60 -8.17
C ILE A 155 21.69 -10.77 -9.67
N GLY A 156 21.70 -12.02 -10.12
CA GLY A 156 21.84 -12.39 -11.53
C GLY A 156 23.30 -12.64 -11.94
N ASP A 157 23.44 -13.24 -13.14
CA ASP A 157 24.73 -13.61 -13.71
C ASP A 157 25.48 -12.42 -14.32
N ASP A 158 24.77 -11.35 -14.60
CA ASP A 158 25.23 -10.08 -15.16
C ASP A 158 25.67 -9.07 -14.08
N ALA A 159 25.81 -9.52 -12.82
CA ALA A 159 26.29 -8.68 -11.74
C ALA A 159 27.68 -8.08 -12.09
N PRO A 160 27.85 -6.74 -11.98
CA PRO A 160 29.09 -6.09 -12.39
C PRO A 160 30.27 -6.41 -11.47
N ASP A 161 31.45 -6.58 -12.06
CA ASP A 161 32.70 -6.70 -11.32
C ASP A 161 33.21 -5.28 -10.96
N ALA A 162 32.86 -4.81 -9.77
CA ALA A 162 33.19 -3.47 -9.29
C ALA A 162 33.51 -3.47 -7.79
N PRO A 163 34.36 -2.55 -7.30
CA PRO A 163 34.69 -2.48 -5.88
C PRO A 163 33.45 -2.33 -4.98
N GLY A 164 33.35 -3.20 -3.97
CA GLY A 164 32.21 -3.21 -3.02
C GLY A 164 30.91 -3.77 -3.61
N VAL A 165 30.98 -4.45 -4.75
CA VAL A 165 29.88 -5.25 -5.33
C VAL A 165 30.16 -6.72 -5.10
N LEU A 166 29.17 -7.44 -4.59
CA LEU A 166 29.21 -8.88 -4.37
C LEU A 166 28.07 -9.51 -5.18
N ARG A 167 28.38 -10.61 -5.87
CA ARG A 167 27.34 -11.44 -6.48
C ARG A 167 26.52 -12.09 -5.36
N PHE A 168 25.22 -11.88 -5.37
CA PHE A 168 24.32 -12.34 -4.32
C PHE A 168 24.45 -13.84 -4.07
N ASP A 169 24.29 -14.66 -5.09
CA ASP A 169 24.35 -16.12 -4.97
C ASP A 169 25.71 -16.62 -4.46
N THR A 170 26.80 -16.03 -4.96
CA THR A 170 28.17 -16.37 -4.52
C THR A 170 28.37 -16.02 -3.04
N ALA A 171 27.90 -14.84 -2.62
CA ALA A 171 27.99 -14.40 -1.23
C ALA A 171 27.22 -15.33 -0.28
N LEU A 172 26.03 -15.80 -0.71
CA LEU A 172 25.22 -16.72 0.08
C LEU A 172 25.82 -18.13 0.14
N ALA A 173 26.35 -18.64 -0.99
CA ALA A 173 26.94 -19.98 -1.07
C ALA A 173 28.13 -20.16 -0.13
N ALA A 174 28.84 -19.07 0.19
CA ALA A 174 29.98 -19.08 1.10
C ALA A 174 29.60 -19.15 2.59
N GLU A 175 28.32 -19.00 2.94
CA GLU A 175 27.85 -18.88 4.31
C GLU A 175 27.14 -20.13 4.85
N SER A 176 27.16 -20.28 6.18
CA SER A 176 26.35 -21.30 6.88
C SER A 176 24.85 -20.95 6.84
N PRO A 177 23.97 -21.93 6.74
CA PRO A 177 22.53 -21.74 6.98
C PRO A 177 22.20 -21.57 8.47
N ASP A 178 23.14 -21.81 9.37
CA ASP A 178 22.94 -21.63 10.80
C ASP A 178 23.11 -20.15 11.16
N PHE A 179 22.06 -19.55 11.69
CA PHE A 179 22.05 -18.15 12.14
C PHE A 179 21.15 -18.04 13.38
N VAL A 180 21.59 -17.28 14.35
CA VAL A 180 20.79 -16.96 15.54
C VAL A 180 20.17 -15.58 15.34
N PRO A 181 18.85 -15.48 15.13
CA PRO A 181 18.18 -14.19 14.97
C PRO A 181 18.38 -13.28 16.18
N ALA A 182 18.48 -11.99 15.92
CA ALA A 182 18.57 -11.00 16.99
C ALA A 182 17.32 -11.06 17.88
N ASP A 183 17.53 -11.04 19.18
CA ASP A 183 16.45 -10.91 20.16
C ASP A 183 15.97 -9.45 20.21
N THR A 184 15.02 -9.11 19.32
CA THR A 184 14.48 -7.76 19.18
C THR A 184 13.28 -7.53 20.11
N ALA A 185 13.16 -6.32 20.65
CA ALA A 185 11.90 -5.89 21.25
C ALA A 185 10.86 -5.60 20.14
N ALA A 186 9.59 -5.68 20.50
CA ALA A 186 8.52 -5.32 19.56
C ALA A 186 8.60 -3.86 19.09
N ASP A 187 9.15 -2.97 19.92
CA ASP A 187 9.34 -1.55 19.63
C ASP A 187 10.68 -1.22 18.94
N ASP A 188 11.54 -2.22 18.71
CA ASP A 188 12.79 -1.97 17.97
C ASP A 188 12.50 -1.60 16.50
N PRO A 189 13.28 -0.67 15.92
CA PRO A 189 13.19 -0.32 14.52
C PRO A 189 13.37 -1.53 13.59
N ALA A 190 12.52 -1.64 12.58
CA ALA A 190 12.54 -2.75 11.63
C ALA A 190 12.49 -2.31 10.15
N LEU A 191 11.81 -1.17 9.86
CA LEU A 191 11.47 -0.82 8.49
C LEU A 191 11.35 0.69 8.33
N ILE A 192 11.89 1.24 7.23
CA ILE A 192 11.66 2.62 6.80
C ILE A 192 11.00 2.60 5.42
N ILE A 193 9.78 3.11 5.33
CA ILE A 193 9.08 3.30 4.04
C ILE A 193 9.02 4.80 3.73
N TYR A 194 9.56 5.19 2.57
CA TYR A 194 9.52 6.59 2.13
C TYR A 194 8.18 6.93 1.49
N THR A 195 7.49 7.91 2.06
CA THR A 195 6.25 8.46 1.50
C THR A 195 6.56 9.59 0.52
N SER A 196 5.76 9.70 -0.54
CA SER A 196 5.72 10.89 -1.36
C SER A 196 4.91 11.96 -0.62
N GLY A 197 5.57 12.80 0.16
CA GLY A 197 4.88 13.94 0.78
C GLY A 197 4.23 14.83 -0.29
N THR A 198 3.02 15.33 -0.04
CA THR A 198 2.35 16.30 -0.92
C THR A 198 3.12 17.63 -0.99
N THR A 199 3.97 17.90 0.00
CA THR A 199 4.80 19.09 0.08
C THR A 199 6.22 18.75 0.51
N GLY A 200 7.21 18.96 -0.40
CA GLY A 200 8.63 18.84 -0.08
C GLY A 200 9.26 17.48 -0.36
N LYS A 201 10.41 17.22 0.26
CA LYS A 201 11.16 15.97 0.10
C LYS A 201 10.42 14.78 0.72
N PRO A 202 10.56 13.56 0.15
CA PRO A 202 9.97 12.35 0.74
C PRO A 202 10.40 12.16 2.20
N LYS A 203 9.49 11.67 3.03
CA LYS A 203 9.74 11.40 4.45
C LYS A 203 9.82 9.90 4.68
N GLY A 204 10.84 9.42 5.36
CA GLY A 204 10.96 8.02 5.76
C GLY A 204 10.15 7.74 7.01
N ALA A 205 9.03 7.04 6.90
CA ALA A 205 8.27 6.57 8.04
C ALA A 205 8.97 5.36 8.67
N LEU A 206 9.47 5.51 9.89
CA LEU A 206 10.11 4.45 10.66
C LEU A 206 9.07 3.60 11.36
N HIS A 207 9.12 2.31 11.16
CA HIS A 207 8.26 1.32 11.80
C HIS A 207 9.07 0.38 12.69
N ALA A 208 8.48 0.04 13.84
CA ALA A 208 8.98 -0.99 14.72
C ALA A 208 8.54 -2.40 14.29
N HIS A 209 9.14 -3.45 14.83
CA HIS A 209 8.74 -4.83 14.54
C HIS A 209 7.25 -5.09 14.78
N ARG A 210 6.65 -4.49 15.82
CA ARG A 210 5.21 -4.62 16.16
C ARG A 210 4.26 -4.17 15.05
N VAL A 211 4.75 -3.43 14.04
CA VAL A 211 3.92 -2.94 12.92
C VAL A 211 3.18 -4.06 12.21
N LEU A 212 3.80 -5.25 12.07
CA LEU A 212 3.13 -6.39 11.47
C LEU A 212 1.91 -6.83 12.30
N LEU A 213 2.09 -6.97 13.62
CA LEU A 213 0.99 -7.34 14.52
C LEU A 213 -0.15 -6.31 14.46
N GLY A 214 0.20 -5.03 14.36
CA GLY A 214 -0.77 -3.94 14.17
C GLY A 214 -1.57 -4.03 12.86
N HIS A 215 -0.99 -4.57 11.79
CA HIS A 215 -1.67 -4.75 10.50
C HIS A 215 -2.62 -5.95 10.46
N LEU A 216 -2.35 -6.99 11.26
CA LEU A 216 -3.10 -8.25 11.17
C LEU A 216 -4.61 -8.08 11.27
N PRO A 217 -5.19 -7.34 12.25
CA PRO A 217 -6.63 -7.19 12.32
C PRO A 217 -7.24 -6.57 11.06
N GLY A 218 -6.55 -5.60 10.46
CA GLY A 218 -6.99 -4.94 9.22
C GLY A 218 -6.99 -5.88 8.03
N VAL A 219 -5.92 -6.67 7.87
CA VAL A 219 -5.82 -7.68 6.80
C VAL A 219 -6.86 -8.77 7.02
N GLU A 220 -6.98 -9.30 8.24
CA GLU A 220 -7.94 -10.35 8.56
C GLU A 220 -9.37 -9.90 8.31
N MET A 221 -9.73 -8.66 8.67
CA MET A 221 -11.05 -8.10 8.45
C MET A 221 -11.33 -7.83 6.96
N SER A 222 -10.44 -7.13 6.27
CA SER A 222 -10.61 -6.79 4.84
C SER A 222 -10.65 -8.02 3.94
N GLN A 223 -10.00 -9.11 4.35
CA GLN A 223 -9.93 -10.37 3.64
C GLN A 223 -10.89 -11.44 4.19
N GLN A 224 -12.10 -11.03 4.63
CA GLN A 224 -13.21 -11.92 5.01
C GLN A 224 -12.85 -12.88 6.15
N CYS A 225 -12.24 -12.37 7.22
CA CYS A 225 -11.73 -13.15 8.35
C CYS A 225 -10.57 -14.08 7.94
N PHE A 226 -9.58 -13.52 7.20
CA PHE A 226 -8.35 -14.23 6.85
C PHE A 226 -7.68 -14.83 8.11
N PRO A 227 -7.07 -16.04 8.04
CA PRO A 227 -6.76 -16.83 6.84
C PRO A 227 -7.83 -17.86 6.44
N ARG A 228 -9.08 -17.70 6.87
CA ARG A 228 -10.14 -18.63 6.52
C ARG A 228 -10.24 -18.79 4.99
N ASP A 229 -10.25 -20.05 4.53
CA ASP A 229 -10.32 -20.43 3.12
C ASP A 229 -9.13 -19.94 2.24
N ALA A 230 -8.08 -19.39 2.85
CA ALA A 230 -6.91 -18.90 2.13
C ALA A 230 -5.99 -20.05 1.70
N ARG A 231 -5.65 -20.07 0.40
CA ARG A 231 -4.70 -21.04 -0.18
C ARG A 231 -3.54 -20.36 -0.89
N LEU A 232 -3.78 -19.20 -1.48
CA LEU A 232 -2.79 -18.40 -2.18
C LEU A 232 -3.25 -16.94 -2.20
N PHE A 233 -2.39 -16.05 -1.73
CA PHE A 233 -2.65 -14.61 -1.74
C PHE A 233 -1.81 -13.92 -2.81
N TRP A 234 -2.38 -12.93 -3.49
CA TRP A 234 -1.71 -12.19 -4.55
C TRP A 234 -2.04 -10.69 -4.52
N THR A 235 -1.08 -9.88 -4.97
CA THR A 235 -1.27 -8.46 -5.29
C THR A 235 -0.34 -8.04 -6.43
N PRO A 236 -0.79 -7.16 -7.35
CA PRO A 236 0.11 -6.49 -8.28
C PRO A 236 0.91 -5.35 -7.65
N ALA A 237 0.58 -4.94 -6.41
CA ALA A 237 1.27 -3.87 -5.70
C ALA A 237 2.70 -4.28 -5.36
N ASP A 238 3.67 -3.40 -5.63
CA ASP A 238 5.08 -3.63 -5.33
C ASP A 238 5.34 -3.74 -3.81
N TRP A 239 6.24 -4.64 -3.42
CA TRP A 239 6.60 -4.85 -2.01
C TRP A 239 7.48 -3.73 -1.43
N ALA A 240 7.87 -2.76 -2.23
CA ALA A 240 8.48 -1.52 -1.75
C ALA A 240 7.46 -0.57 -1.07
N TRP A 241 6.17 -0.83 -1.24
CA TRP A 241 5.08 -0.07 -0.62
C TRP A 241 4.45 -0.86 0.51
N ILE A 242 3.88 -0.11 1.47
CA ILE A 242 3.22 -0.70 2.64
C ILE A 242 2.15 -1.71 2.25
N GLY A 243 1.36 -1.42 1.20
CA GLY A 243 0.28 -2.28 0.74
C GLY A 243 0.75 -3.65 0.23
N GLY A 244 1.81 -3.70 -0.57
CA GLY A 244 2.36 -4.97 -1.04
C GLY A 244 3.05 -5.77 0.07
N LEU A 245 3.79 -5.08 0.94
CA LEU A 245 4.60 -5.70 1.98
C LEU A 245 3.79 -6.09 3.22
N LEU A 246 3.03 -5.15 3.80
CA LEU A 246 2.37 -5.29 5.10
C LEU A 246 0.85 -5.57 5.00
N ASP A 247 0.26 -5.49 3.79
CA ASP A 247 -1.14 -5.91 3.60
C ASP A 247 -1.22 -7.29 2.91
N VAL A 248 -0.11 -7.79 2.32
CA VAL A 248 -0.09 -9.09 1.62
C VAL A 248 1.05 -9.98 2.09
N LEU A 249 2.32 -9.64 1.79
CA LEU A 249 3.44 -10.56 1.96
C LEU A 249 3.60 -11.05 3.39
N LEU A 250 3.87 -10.12 4.30
CA LEU A 250 4.20 -10.49 5.68
C LEU A 250 2.99 -11.03 6.48
N PRO A 251 1.76 -10.47 6.34
CA PRO A 251 0.57 -11.04 6.99
C PRO A 251 0.23 -12.45 6.47
N SER A 252 0.38 -12.71 5.18
CA SER A 252 0.17 -14.05 4.63
C SER A 252 1.13 -15.06 5.28
N TRP A 253 2.39 -14.71 5.36
CA TRP A 253 3.40 -15.55 5.98
C TRP A 253 3.27 -15.67 7.50
N HIS A 254 2.77 -14.61 8.19
CA HIS A 254 2.38 -14.75 9.59
C HIS A 254 1.41 -15.92 9.79
N HIS A 255 0.46 -16.09 8.90
CA HIS A 255 -0.53 -17.18 8.92
C HIS A 255 -0.08 -18.45 8.17
N GLY A 256 1.14 -18.49 7.64
CA GLY A 256 1.66 -19.63 6.86
C GLY A 256 0.92 -19.87 5.55
N VAL A 257 0.34 -18.82 4.96
CA VAL A 257 -0.32 -18.84 3.64
C VAL A 257 0.69 -18.42 2.58
N PRO A 258 0.82 -19.18 1.47
CA PRO A 258 1.75 -18.82 0.41
C PRO A 258 1.29 -17.58 -0.36
N VAL A 259 2.28 -16.86 -0.90
CA VAL A 259 2.08 -15.66 -1.73
C VAL A 259 2.52 -15.94 -3.16
N LEU A 260 1.80 -15.38 -4.13
CA LEU A 260 2.21 -15.35 -5.54
C LEU A 260 2.96 -14.05 -5.81
N ALA A 261 4.18 -14.14 -6.32
CA ALA A 261 4.99 -13.02 -6.77
C ALA A 261 5.06 -13.00 -8.29
N ARG A 262 4.73 -11.87 -8.88
CA ARG A 262 4.93 -11.60 -10.30
C ARG A 262 5.07 -10.11 -10.54
N ARG A 263 6.16 -9.69 -11.15
CA ARG A 263 6.34 -8.33 -11.62
C ARG A 263 5.56 -8.11 -12.92
N PHE A 264 4.78 -7.04 -12.95
CA PHE A 264 4.24 -6.47 -14.18
C PHE A 264 5.04 -5.21 -14.53
N GLU A 265 5.67 -5.16 -15.71
CA GLU A 265 6.29 -3.92 -16.20
C GLU A 265 5.22 -2.85 -16.46
N LYS A 266 4.12 -3.27 -17.05
CA LYS A 266 2.89 -2.52 -17.19
C LYS A 266 1.75 -3.45 -16.81
N PHE A 267 0.91 -3.02 -15.89
CA PHE A 267 -0.22 -3.83 -15.46
C PHE A 267 -1.21 -4.03 -16.61
N ASP A 268 -1.60 -5.28 -16.81
CA ASP A 268 -2.54 -5.72 -17.83
C ASP A 268 -3.64 -6.58 -17.20
N GLY A 269 -4.90 -6.21 -17.43
CA GLY A 269 -6.06 -6.88 -16.82
C GLY A 269 -6.24 -8.32 -17.30
N GLU A 270 -6.01 -8.61 -18.59
CA GLU A 270 -6.08 -9.96 -19.16
C GLU A 270 -5.03 -10.87 -18.53
N ALA A 271 -3.78 -10.39 -18.46
CA ALA A 271 -2.68 -11.13 -17.85
C ALA A 271 -2.92 -11.36 -16.35
N ALA A 272 -3.54 -10.41 -15.65
CA ALA A 272 -3.91 -10.55 -14.24
C ALA A 272 -4.97 -11.65 -14.03
N PHE A 273 -6.02 -11.69 -14.83
CA PHE A 273 -7.02 -12.75 -14.78
C PHE A 273 -6.42 -14.12 -15.12
N ALA A 274 -5.60 -14.21 -16.16
CA ALA A 274 -4.92 -15.43 -16.55
C ALA A 274 -3.99 -15.94 -15.43
N LEU A 275 -3.25 -15.05 -14.77
CA LEU A 275 -2.38 -15.37 -13.65
C LEU A 275 -3.18 -15.93 -12.46
N MET A 276 -4.24 -15.25 -12.06
CA MET A 276 -5.09 -15.67 -10.93
C MET A 276 -5.74 -17.04 -11.20
N ALA A 277 -6.22 -17.28 -12.42
CA ALA A 277 -6.82 -18.56 -12.80
C ALA A 277 -5.79 -19.69 -12.84
N ARG A 278 -4.60 -19.44 -13.42
CA ARG A 278 -3.52 -20.43 -13.56
C ARG A 278 -3.04 -20.95 -12.22
N HIS A 279 -2.88 -20.06 -11.26
CA HIS A 279 -2.35 -20.42 -9.94
C HIS A 279 -3.43 -20.68 -8.89
N GLY A 280 -4.71 -20.48 -9.20
CA GLY A 280 -5.80 -20.70 -8.26
C GLY A 280 -5.77 -19.71 -7.09
N VAL A 281 -5.50 -18.42 -7.35
CA VAL A 281 -5.49 -17.35 -6.35
C VAL A 281 -6.84 -17.28 -5.65
N THR A 282 -6.82 -17.34 -4.32
CA THR A 282 -8.03 -17.29 -3.49
C THR A 282 -8.26 -15.94 -2.83
N HIS A 283 -7.19 -15.23 -2.51
CA HIS A 283 -7.24 -13.91 -1.88
C HIS A 283 -6.42 -12.92 -2.70
N ALA A 284 -6.94 -11.71 -2.88
CA ALA A 284 -6.22 -10.67 -3.60
C ALA A 284 -6.39 -9.30 -2.95
N PHE A 285 -5.31 -8.53 -2.92
CA PHE A 285 -5.36 -7.09 -2.74
C PHE A 285 -5.16 -6.43 -4.11
N LEU A 286 -6.19 -5.73 -4.59
CA LEU A 286 -6.21 -5.08 -5.89
C LEU A 286 -6.46 -3.57 -5.71
N PRO A 287 -5.46 -2.72 -5.91
CA PRO A 287 -5.67 -1.27 -5.87
C PRO A 287 -6.76 -0.84 -6.86
N PRO A 288 -7.53 0.24 -6.58
CA PRO A 288 -8.60 0.71 -7.46
C PRO A 288 -8.15 0.94 -8.90
N THR A 289 -6.94 1.45 -9.12
CA THR A 289 -6.35 1.60 -10.45
C THR A 289 -6.23 0.26 -11.19
N ALA A 290 -5.81 -0.82 -10.52
CA ALA A 290 -5.76 -2.16 -11.13
C ALA A 290 -7.16 -2.68 -11.45
N LEU A 291 -8.14 -2.50 -10.56
CA LEU A 291 -9.53 -2.87 -10.78
C LEU A 291 -10.14 -2.14 -12.00
N LYS A 292 -9.85 -0.84 -12.16
CA LYS A 292 -10.29 -0.05 -13.32
C LYS A 292 -9.76 -0.62 -14.64
N LEU A 293 -8.49 -1.08 -14.67
CA LEU A 293 -7.91 -1.72 -15.84
C LEU A 293 -8.48 -3.12 -16.08
N MET A 294 -8.71 -3.90 -15.02
CA MET A 294 -9.34 -5.22 -15.12
C MET A 294 -10.80 -5.13 -15.59
N ARG A 295 -11.52 -4.05 -15.28
CA ARG A 295 -12.89 -3.82 -15.73
C ARG A 295 -13.03 -3.73 -17.26
N ALA A 296 -11.98 -3.36 -17.96
CA ALA A 296 -11.98 -3.35 -19.40
C ALA A 296 -12.00 -4.75 -20.04
N VAL A 297 -11.75 -5.80 -19.27
CA VAL A 297 -11.77 -7.19 -19.74
C VAL A 297 -13.21 -7.70 -19.79
N PRO A 298 -13.73 -8.11 -20.97
CA PRO A 298 -15.11 -8.56 -21.08
C PRO A 298 -15.30 -9.97 -20.51
N ALA A 299 -16.42 -10.18 -19.82
CA ALA A 299 -16.91 -11.47 -19.31
C ALA A 299 -15.83 -12.34 -18.64
N PRO A 300 -15.07 -11.84 -17.64
CA PRO A 300 -13.90 -12.53 -17.13
C PRO A 300 -14.24 -13.89 -16.49
N ARG A 301 -15.40 -14.05 -15.85
CA ARG A 301 -15.81 -15.33 -15.25
C ARG A 301 -16.14 -16.42 -16.26
N GLU A 302 -16.50 -16.05 -17.47
CA GLU A 302 -16.75 -17.02 -18.56
C GLU A 302 -15.43 -17.50 -19.18
N ARG A 303 -14.40 -16.65 -19.13
CA ARG A 303 -13.10 -16.86 -19.77
C ARG A 303 -12.05 -17.45 -18.85
N TYR A 304 -12.14 -17.20 -17.55
CA TYR A 304 -11.16 -17.59 -16.53
C TYR A 304 -11.81 -18.35 -15.38
N ALA A 305 -11.25 -19.50 -15.02
CA ALA A 305 -11.68 -20.27 -13.86
C ALA A 305 -11.12 -19.65 -12.56
N LEU A 306 -11.76 -18.58 -12.09
CA LEU A 306 -11.35 -17.86 -10.88
C LEU A 306 -11.71 -18.64 -9.61
N ALA A 307 -10.75 -18.76 -8.69
CA ALA A 307 -10.92 -19.40 -7.38
C ALA A 307 -11.08 -18.40 -6.23
N LEU A 308 -11.30 -17.11 -6.54
CA LEU A 308 -11.36 -16.03 -5.58
C LEU A 308 -12.40 -16.28 -4.47
N LYS A 309 -12.00 -16.06 -3.23
CA LYS A 309 -12.82 -16.08 -2.01
C LYS A 309 -12.95 -14.69 -1.40
N SER A 310 -11.89 -13.87 -1.54
CA SER A 310 -11.86 -12.52 -1.03
C SER A 310 -11.04 -11.61 -1.94
N VAL A 311 -11.51 -10.37 -2.09
CA VAL A 311 -10.76 -9.27 -2.69
C VAL A 311 -10.90 -8.06 -1.77
N ALA A 312 -9.77 -7.48 -1.41
CA ALA A 312 -9.71 -6.19 -0.75
C ALA A 312 -9.13 -5.11 -1.66
N SER A 313 -9.53 -3.86 -1.46
CA SER A 313 -9.04 -2.70 -2.20
C SER A 313 -8.84 -1.51 -1.27
N GLY A 314 -7.80 -0.72 -1.53
CA GLY A 314 -7.47 0.46 -0.74
C GLY A 314 -6.39 1.30 -1.39
N GLY A 315 -6.08 2.43 -0.74
CA GLY A 315 -5.08 3.40 -1.21
C GLY A 315 -5.66 4.54 -2.06
N GLU A 316 -6.84 4.35 -2.62
CA GLU A 316 -7.69 5.33 -3.32
C GLU A 316 -9.15 4.99 -3.03
N THR A 317 -10.08 5.90 -3.27
CA THR A 317 -11.52 5.61 -3.15
C THR A 317 -11.94 4.55 -4.17
N LEU A 318 -12.64 3.52 -3.72
CA LEU A 318 -13.07 2.39 -4.56
C LEU A 318 -14.23 2.80 -5.48
N GLY A 319 -15.20 3.52 -4.95
CA GLY A 319 -16.44 3.89 -5.64
C GLY A 319 -17.46 2.76 -5.75
N THR A 320 -18.73 3.13 -5.83
CA THR A 320 -19.85 2.17 -5.85
C THR A 320 -19.88 1.33 -7.12
N GLU A 321 -19.42 1.87 -8.23
CA GLU A 321 -19.39 1.20 -9.54
C GLU A 321 -18.44 0.00 -9.55
N LEU A 322 -17.22 0.15 -9.00
CA LEU A 322 -16.26 -0.96 -8.90
C LEU A 322 -16.74 -2.03 -7.92
N THR A 323 -17.41 -1.63 -6.85
CA THR A 323 -18.00 -2.59 -5.90
C THR A 323 -19.08 -3.45 -6.56
N ALA A 324 -19.98 -2.84 -7.36
CA ALA A 324 -20.99 -3.56 -8.13
C ALA A 324 -20.36 -4.50 -9.17
N TRP A 325 -19.41 -3.97 -9.97
CA TRP A 325 -18.67 -4.76 -10.96
C TRP A 325 -17.95 -5.97 -10.33
N GLY A 326 -17.37 -5.81 -9.14
CA GLY A 326 -16.68 -6.91 -8.46
C GLY A 326 -17.57 -8.10 -8.17
N ARG A 327 -18.82 -7.89 -7.78
CA ARG A 327 -19.80 -8.98 -7.56
C ARG A 327 -20.07 -9.75 -8.85
N ASP A 328 -20.24 -9.05 -9.96
CA ASP A 328 -20.57 -9.66 -11.24
C ASP A 328 -19.33 -10.31 -11.90
N ALA A 329 -18.22 -9.60 -11.94
CA ALA A 329 -17.02 -9.98 -12.69
C ALA A 329 -16.06 -10.87 -11.90
N LEU A 330 -15.91 -10.68 -10.59
CA LEU A 330 -15.02 -11.46 -9.73
C LEU A 330 -15.76 -12.53 -8.93
N GLY A 331 -17.08 -12.39 -8.75
CA GLY A 331 -17.91 -13.28 -7.96
C GLY A 331 -17.77 -13.10 -6.45
N VAL A 332 -17.17 -11.99 -6.01
CA VAL A 332 -16.96 -11.64 -4.60
C VAL A 332 -17.29 -10.17 -4.35
N THR A 333 -17.68 -9.84 -3.12
CA THR A 333 -17.74 -8.44 -2.69
C THR A 333 -16.33 -7.94 -2.46
N ILE A 334 -15.97 -6.81 -3.07
CA ILE A 334 -14.70 -6.15 -2.81
C ILE A 334 -14.84 -5.40 -1.49
N ASN A 335 -14.02 -5.74 -0.50
CA ASN A 335 -13.94 -4.99 0.74
C ASN A 335 -13.00 -3.80 0.57
N GLU A 336 -13.49 -2.61 0.91
CA GLU A 336 -12.67 -1.41 0.94
C GLU A 336 -11.96 -1.31 2.28
N PHE A 337 -10.68 -0.88 2.27
CA PHE A 337 -9.94 -0.54 3.49
C PHE A 337 -9.21 0.78 3.33
N TYR A 338 -8.89 1.39 4.45
CA TYR A 338 -8.23 2.69 4.50
C TYR A 338 -7.10 2.71 5.51
N GLY A 339 -6.08 3.44 5.13
CA GLY A 339 -4.92 3.75 5.95
C GLY A 339 -3.88 4.51 5.13
N GLN A 340 -2.74 4.73 5.73
CA GLN A 340 -1.59 5.39 5.13
C GLN A 340 -0.31 4.77 5.66
N THR A 341 0.85 5.11 5.08
CA THR A 341 2.12 4.54 5.51
C THR A 341 2.36 4.72 7.01
N GLU A 342 1.95 5.83 7.59
CA GLU A 342 2.12 6.16 8.99
C GLU A 342 1.19 5.38 9.94
N CYS A 343 0.04 4.91 9.44
CA CYS A 343 -0.95 4.17 10.22
C CYS A 343 -1.92 3.47 9.27
N ASN A 344 -1.70 2.20 8.98
CA ASN A 344 -2.37 1.52 7.87
C ASN A 344 -3.46 0.56 8.33
N MET A 345 -4.43 0.31 7.44
CA MET A 345 -5.54 -0.63 7.62
C MET A 345 -6.36 -0.41 8.89
N VAL A 346 -6.62 0.84 9.23
CA VAL A 346 -7.36 1.22 10.46
C VAL A 346 -8.88 1.29 10.28
N LEU A 347 -9.36 1.34 9.03
CA LEU A 347 -10.76 1.23 8.65
C LEU A 347 -10.92 0.14 7.60
N SER A 348 -12.00 -0.63 7.67
CA SER A 348 -12.30 -1.63 6.66
C SER A 348 -13.78 -1.95 6.58
N SER A 349 -14.25 -2.35 5.40
CA SER A 349 -15.45 -3.14 5.24
C SER A 349 -15.13 -4.64 5.34
N CYS A 350 -16.15 -5.44 5.68
CA CYS A 350 -16.04 -6.89 5.74
C CYS A 350 -17.43 -7.50 5.48
N ALA A 351 -17.65 -7.97 4.27
CA ALA A 351 -18.95 -8.53 3.87
C ALA A 351 -19.34 -9.80 4.65
N ALA A 352 -18.38 -10.45 5.35
CA ALA A 352 -18.67 -11.58 6.24
C ALA A 352 -19.26 -11.15 7.59
N LEU A 353 -19.13 -9.88 7.99
CA LEU A 353 -19.51 -9.39 9.32
C LEU A 353 -20.64 -8.37 9.31
N PHE A 354 -20.77 -7.60 8.23
CA PHE A 354 -21.82 -6.57 8.05
C PHE A 354 -21.95 -6.16 6.59
N ASP A 355 -23.11 -5.63 6.24
CA ASP A 355 -23.38 -5.10 4.91
C ASP A 355 -22.62 -3.79 4.69
N ALA A 356 -21.90 -3.69 3.58
CA ALA A 356 -21.22 -2.46 3.19
C ALA A 356 -22.24 -1.35 2.86
N GLN A 357 -22.03 -0.15 3.39
CA GLN A 357 -22.84 1.01 3.04
C GLN A 357 -22.24 1.72 1.81
N PRO A 358 -23.04 2.08 0.80
CA PRO A 358 -22.55 2.81 -0.37
C PRO A 358 -21.84 4.12 0.02
N GLY A 359 -20.64 4.33 -0.52
CA GLY A 359 -19.82 5.51 -0.27
C GLY A 359 -19.18 5.59 1.12
N ALA A 360 -19.31 4.55 1.96
CA ALA A 360 -18.54 4.43 3.19
C ALA A 360 -17.37 3.47 2.97
N ILE A 361 -16.21 3.80 3.53
CA ILE A 361 -15.04 2.92 3.56
C ILE A 361 -15.37 1.64 4.35
N GLY A 362 -16.06 1.79 5.47
CA GLY A 362 -16.37 0.73 6.41
C GLY A 362 -16.36 1.25 7.84
N LYS A 363 -16.01 0.37 8.78
CA LYS A 363 -15.94 0.66 10.21
C LYS A 363 -14.49 0.61 10.73
N PRO A 364 -14.20 1.19 11.90
CA PRO A 364 -12.91 1.01 12.55
C PRO A 364 -12.55 -0.48 12.69
N VAL A 365 -11.32 -0.81 12.34
CA VAL A 365 -10.81 -2.17 12.55
C VAL A 365 -10.64 -2.39 14.06
N PRO A 366 -11.02 -3.54 14.61
CA PRO A 366 -10.87 -3.82 16.03
C PRO A 366 -9.44 -3.57 16.53
N GLY A 367 -9.34 -2.82 17.64
CA GLY A 367 -8.08 -2.40 18.24
C GLY A 367 -7.61 -1.00 17.83
N HIS A 368 -8.08 -0.46 16.72
CA HIS A 368 -7.73 0.89 16.27
C HIS A 368 -8.81 1.89 16.71
N ALA A 369 -8.40 2.89 17.47
CA ALA A 369 -9.29 3.95 17.96
C ALA A 369 -9.34 5.11 16.94
N VAL A 370 -10.19 4.94 15.92
CA VAL A 370 -10.41 5.97 14.89
C VAL A 370 -11.47 6.95 15.36
N ALA A 371 -11.24 8.24 15.14
CA ALA A 371 -12.18 9.32 15.43
C ALA A 371 -12.16 10.38 14.33
N ILE A 372 -13.23 11.14 14.25
CA ILE A 372 -13.28 12.40 13.50
C ILE A 372 -13.02 13.52 14.52
N VAL A 373 -11.99 14.32 14.26
CA VAL A 373 -11.55 15.37 15.21
C VAL A 373 -11.52 16.75 14.56
N ASP A 374 -11.61 17.79 15.40
CA ASP A 374 -11.37 19.18 15.00
C ASP A 374 -9.87 19.47 14.80
N GLU A 375 -9.53 20.73 14.53
CA GLU A 375 -8.13 21.17 14.35
C GLU A 375 -7.27 21.00 15.62
N GLN A 376 -7.89 21.01 16.79
CA GLN A 376 -7.25 20.87 18.10
C GLN A 376 -7.10 19.38 18.51
N GLY A 377 -7.66 18.46 17.74
CA GLY A 377 -7.66 17.03 18.06
C GLY A 377 -8.79 16.60 19.01
N THR A 378 -9.84 17.43 19.15
CA THR A 378 -11.02 17.08 19.96
C THR A 378 -12.01 16.25 19.13
N PRO A 379 -12.48 15.08 19.60
CA PRO A 379 -13.46 14.28 18.88
C PRO A 379 -14.77 15.05 18.64
N LEU A 380 -15.26 14.96 17.41
CA LEU A 380 -16.52 15.54 16.97
C LEU A 380 -17.69 14.53 17.08
N PRO A 381 -18.92 14.99 17.26
CA PRO A 381 -20.08 14.10 17.30
C PRO A 381 -20.36 13.45 15.94
N PRO A 382 -21.07 12.31 15.92
CA PRO A 382 -21.46 11.64 14.68
C PRO A 382 -22.15 12.56 13.67
N GLY A 383 -21.84 12.40 12.38
CA GLY A 383 -22.38 13.19 11.28
C GLY A 383 -21.68 14.52 11.02
N VAL A 384 -20.80 14.96 11.92
CA VAL A 384 -20.02 16.20 11.74
C VAL A 384 -18.74 15.90 10.97
N GLU A 385 -18.44 16.71 9.95
CA GLU A 385 -17.20 16.62 9.18
C GLU A 385 -16.01 17.15 9.98
N GLY A 386 -14.88 16.44 9.89
CA GLY A 386 -13.62 16.81 10.49
C GLY A 386 -12.48 15.95 9.97
N ARG A 387 -11.35 15.99 10.65
CA ARG A 387 -10.17 15.21 10.27
C ARG A 387 -10.29 13.77 10.76
N ILE A 388 -10.01 12.81 9.87
CA ILE A 388 -9.87 11.41 10.27
C ILE A 388 -8.56 11.29 11.08
N ALA A 389 -8.66 10.72 12.27
CA ALA A 389 -7.54 10.63 13.18
C ALA A 389 -7.52 9.27 13.91
N VAL A 390 -6.33 8.83 14.32
CA VAL A 390 -6.12 7.56 15.03
C VAL A 390 -5.45 7.84 16.36
N ARG A 391 -6.04 7.35 17.45
CA ARG A 391 -5.55 7.59 18.81
C ARG A 391 -4.35 6.69 19.10
N ARG A 392 -3.30 7.29 19.69
CA ARG A 392 -2.14 6.54 20.22
C ARG A 392 -2.33 6.14 21.69
N PRO A 393 -1.64 5.08 22.19
CA PRO A 393 -0.75 4.21 21.43
C PRO A 393 -1.51 3.23 20.54
N ASP A 394 -0.94 2.91 19.39
CA ASP A 394 -1.48 1.94 18.45
C ASP A 394 -0.31 1.11 17.85
N PRO A 395 -0.38 -0.24 17.86
CA PRO A 395 0.71 -1.08 17.35
C PRO A 395 1.03 -0.87 15.86
N VAL A 396 0.05 -0.49 15.04
CA VAL A 396 0.26 -0.25 13.61
C VAL A 396 0.94 1.08 13.33
N MET A 397 0.86 2.02 14.29
CA MET A 397 1.36 3.38 14.11
C MET A 397 2.88 3.42 13.96
N PHE A 398 3.36 4.21 13.00
CA PHE A 398 4.79 4.47 12.82
C PHE A 398 5.41 5.03 14.10
N VAL A 399 6.73 4.88 14.24
CA VAL A 399 7.47 5.42 15.39
C VAL A 399 7.69 6.92 15.22
N GLU A 400 8.26 7.30 14.09
CA GLU A 400 8.59 8.68 13.73
C GLU A 400 8.91 8.80 12.23
N TYR A 401 8.99 10.01 11.73
CA TYR A 401 9.68 10.26 10.47
C TYR A 401 11.18 10.28 10.71
N TRP A 402 11.89 9.38 10.04
CA TRP A 402 13.32 9.18 10.18
C TRP A 402 14.08 10.51 10.04
N ARG A 403 14.82 10.89 11.10
CA ARG A 403 15.62 12.13 11.18
C ARG A 403 14.80 13.42 10.94
N ASN A 404 13.50 13.39 11.20
CA ASN A 404 12.64 14.53 11.02
C ASN A 404 11.64 14.71 12.20
N PRO A 405 12.15 15.11 13.37
CA PRO A 405 11.32 15.25 14.57
C PRO A 405 10.27 16.37 14.46
N ALA A 406 10.51 17.40 13.63
CA ALA A 406 9.53 18.45 13.40
C ALA A 406 8.30 17.87 12.68
N ALA A 407 8.49 17.21 11.55
CA ALA A 407 7.39 16.60 10.82
C ALA A 407 6.68 15.51 11.65
N THR A 408 7.40 14.82 12.54
CA THR A 408 6.78 13.85 13.44
C THR A 408 5.83 14.54 14.43
N ARG A 409 6.26 15.65 15.06
CA ARG A 409 5.39 16.42 15.96
C ARG A 409 4.16 16.95 15.25
N ASP A 410 4.34 17.51 14.06
CA ASP A 410 3.27 18.12 13.25
C ASP A 410 2.21 17.08 12.79
N LYS A 411 2.53 15.77 12.88
CA LYS A 411 1.61 14.69 12.55
C LYS A 411 0.58 14.42 13.64
N PHE A 412 0.74 15.02 14.83
CA PHE A 412 -0.11 14.76 15.98
C PHE A 412 -0.81 16.01 16.49
N ALA A 413 -2.08 15.86 16.89
CA ALA A 413 -2.81 16.82 17.72
C ALA A 413 -3.21 16.09 19.03
N GLY A 414 -2.58 16.45 20.15
CA GLY A 414 -2.74 15.74 21.41
C GLY A 414 -2.36 14.25 21.28
N ASP A 415 -3.33 13.37 21.57
CA ASP A 415 -3.16 11.91 21.46
C ASP A 415 -3.52 11.36 20.08
N TYR A 416 -3.91 12.18 19.13
CA TYR A 416 -4.36 11.75 17.82
C TYR A 416 -3.32 11.98 16.73
N LEU A 417 -3.00 10.91 15.98
CA LEU A 417 -2.32 11.02 14.70
C LEU A 417 -3.33 11.55 13.68
N LEU A 418 -3.01 12.69 13.08
CA LEU A 418 -3.81 13.30 12.02
C LEU A 418 -3.44 12.66 10.68
N THR A 419 -4.42 12.07 10.00
CA THR A 419 -4.16 11.43 8.71
C THR A 419 -3.86 12.44 7.59
N GLY A 420 -4.39 13.65 7.71
CA GLY A 420 -4.41 14.67 6.65
C GLY A 420 -5.59 14.45 5.69
N ASP A 421 -6.51 13.59 6.08
CA ASP A 421 -7.73 13.30 5.34
C ASP A 421 -8.93 13.76 6.18
N THR A 422 -10.01 14.22 5.51
CA THR A 422 -11.28 14.61 6.12
C THR A 422 -12.34 13.55 5.87
N GLY A 423 -13.28 13.47 6.80
CA GLY A 423 -14.38 12.51 6.73
C GLY A 423 -15.45 12.75 7.77
N THR A 424 -16.42 11.87 7.79
CA THR A 424 -17.48 11.81 8.80
C THR A 424 -17.59 10.38 9.34
N ILE A 425 -18.06 10.24 10.57
CA ILE A 425 -18.47 8.95 11.15
C ILE A 425 -19.96 9.05 11.50
N ASP A 426 -20.76 8.07 11.12
CA ASP A 426 -22.20 8.06 11.47
C ASP A 426 -22.45 7.35 12.82
N THR A 427 -23.73 7.32 13.24
CA THR A 427 -24.15 6.68 14.51
C THR A 427 -23.95 5.17 14.53
N ASP A 428 -23.87 4.53 13.36
CA ASP A 428 -23.62 3.09 13.21
C ASP A 428 -22.11 2.77 13.10
N GLY A 429 -21.26 3.80 13.17
CA GLY A 429 -19.80 3.69 13.12
C GLY A 429 -19.20 3.61 11.72
N PHE A 430 -19.99 3.83 10.65
CA PHE A 430 -19.44 3.88 9.30
C PHE A 430 -18.72 5.20 9.03
N VAL A 431 -17.50 5.09 8.51
CA VAL A 431 -16.68 6.23 8.14
C VAL A 431 -16.77 6.49 6.64
N ARG A 432 -16.98 7.77 6.29
CA ARG A 432 -17.00 8.25 4.91
C ARG A 432 -15.82 9.19 4.70
N PHE A 433 -15.09 8.97 3.62
CA PHE A 433 -14.03 9.86 3.17
C PHE A 433 -14.66 11.04 2.42
N VAL A 434 -14.22 12.25 2.74
CA VAL A 434 -14.63 13.48 2.04
C VAL A 434 -13.53 13.96 1.11
N GLY A 435 -12.28 14.01 1.58
CA GLY A 435 -11.14 14.46 0.79
C GLY A 435 -9.88 14.54 1.60
N ARG A 436 -8.80 14.94 0.95
CA ARG A 436 -7.60 15.35 1.66
C ARG A 436 -7.76 16.79 2.15
N ASP A 437 -7.18 17.10 3.31
CA ASP A 437 -7.18 18.47 3.86
C ASP A 437 -6.65 19.50 2.84
N ASP A 438 -5.63 19.11 2.06
CA ASP A 438 -4.98 19.93 1.03
C ASP A 438 -5.69 19.88 -0.34
N ASP A 439 -6.66 18.99 -0.54
CA ASP A 439 -7.43 18.81 -1.78
C ASP A 439 -8.90 19.27 -1.66
N VAL A 440 -9.38 19.51 -0.44
CA VAL A 440 -10.75 20.01 -0.22
C VAL A 440 -10.90 21.40 -0.83
N ILE A 441 -11.89 21.53 -1.71
CA ILE A 441 -12.18 22.76 -2.46
C ILE A 441 -13.08 23.66 -1.61
N THR A 442 -12.64 24.87 -1.31
CA THR A 442 -13.44 25.85 -0.57
C THR A 442 -14.14 26.79 -1.55
N SER A 443 -15.41 26.51 -1.86
CA SER A 443 -16.19 27.30 -2.84
C SER A 443 -17.43 27.91 -2.21
N ALA A 444 -17.50 29.24 -2.19
CA ALA A 444 -18.64 30.02 -1.65
C ALA A 444 -19.07 29.57 -0.23
N GLY A 445 -18.10 29.22 0.63
CA GLY A 445 -18.34 28.78 2.00
C GLY A 445 -18.63 27.27 2.14
N TYR A 446 -18.72 26.53 1.05
CA TYR A 446 -18.84 25.07 1.07
C TYR A 446 -17.46 24.42 1.02
N ARG A 447 -17.30 23.33 1.77
CA ARG A 447 -16.16 22.41 1.67
C ARG A 447 -16.55 21.26 0.77
N ILE A 448 -15.89 21.09 -0.37
CA ILE A 448 -16.24 20.16 -1.44
C ILE A 448 -15.11 19.18 -1.62
N GLY A 449 -15.37 17.91 -1.38
CA GLY A 449 -14.42 16.83 -1.68
C GLY A 449 -14.36 16.55 -3.18
N PRO A 450 -13.17 16.40 -3.78
CA PRO A 450 -13.05 16.05 -5.19
C PRO A 450 -13.58 14.67 -5.55
N GLY A 451 -13.45 13.69 -4.64
CA GLY A 451 -13.75 12.28 -4.89
C GLY A 451 -15.18 12.01 -5.39
N PRO A 452 -16.23 12.46 -4.69
CA PRO A 452 -17.62 12.27 -5.14
C PRO A 452 -17.90 12.81 -6.54
N ILE A 453 -17.26 13.92 -6.91
CA ILE A 453 -17.41 14.52 -8.24
C ILE A 453 -16.69 13.69 -9.30
N GLU A 454 -15.47 13.21 -8.99
CA GLU A 454 -14.69 12.31 -9.85
C GLU A 454 -15.47 11.01 -10.11
N ASP A 455 -16.00 10.39 -9.06
CA ASP A 455 -16.81 9.18 -9.15
C ASP A 455 -18.07 9.41 -10.00
N CYS A 456 -18.76 10.53 -9.81
CA CYS A 456 -19.91 10.89 -10.62
C CYS A 456 -19.56 11.06 -12.09
N LEU A 457 -18.46 11.76 -12.40
CA LEU A 457 -17.98 11.95 -13.77
C LEU A 457 -17.62 10.61 -14.45
N LEU A 458 -17.04 9.67 -13.70
CA LEU A 458 -16.68 8.33 -14.20
C LEU A 458 -17.89 7.49 -14.62
N THR A 459 -19.10 7.80 -14.13
CA THR A 459 -20.33 7.14 -14.57
C THR A 459 -20.83 7.59 -15.95
N HIS A 460 -20.26 8.67 -16.51
CA HIS A 460 -20.62 9.15 -17.84
C HIS A 460 -19.87 8.37 -18.93
N PRO A 461 -20.57 7.85 -19.99
CA PRO A 461 -19.96 6.98 -21.01
C PRO A 461 -18.75 7.57 -21.75
N ALA A 462 -18.68 8.89 -21.87
CA ALA A 462 -17.56 9.57 -22.52
C ALA A 462 -16.30 9.65 -21.65
N VAL A 463 -16.38 9.43 -20.32
CA VAL A 463 -15.28 9.67 -19.38
C VAL A 463 -14.50 8.40 -19.10
N ARG A 464 -13.19 8.43 -19.36
CA ARG A 464 -12.25 7.36 -19.00
C ARG A 464 -11.60 7.60 -17.64
N MET A 465 -11.17 8.85 -17.38
CA MET A 465 -10.59 9.28 -16.12
C MET A 465 -11.00 10.72 -15.83
N ALA A 466 -11.10 11.05 -14.55
CA ALA A 466 -11.37 12.41 -14.10
C ALA A 466 -10.50 12.76 -12.90
N ALA A 467 -10.08 14.02 -12.81
CA ALA A 467 -9.46 14.61 -11.64
C ALA A 467 -10.09 15.98 -11.37
N VAL A 468 -10.41 16.25 -10.12
CA VAL A 468 -11.09 17.49 -9.71
C VAL A 468 -10.21 18.25 -8.74
N VAL A 469 -10.09 19.56 -8.97
CA VAL A 469 -9.32 20.49 -8.13
C VAL A 469 -10.05 21.80 -7.90
N GLY A 470 -9.74 22.50 -6.81
CA GLY A 470 -10.07 23.90 -6.63
C GLY A 470 -9.11 24.77 -7.42
N VAL A 471 -9.66 25.73 -8.15
CA VAL A 471 -8.87 26.81 -8.76
C VAL A 471 -9.34 28.15 -8.24
N PRO A 472 -8.43 29.12 -7.98
CA PRO A 472 -8.79 30.40 -7.39
C PRO A 472 -9.90 31.14 -8.18
N ASP A 473 -10.85 31.71 -7.46
CA ASP A 473 -11.93 32.53 -8.01
C ASP A 473 -12.18 33.76 -7.13
N PRO A 474 -12.24 34.97 -7.71
CA PRO A 474 -12.34 36.20 -6.93
C PRO A 474 -13.65 36.37 -6.15
N THR A 475 -14.71 35.64 -6.53
CA THR A 475 -16.04 35.73 -5.91
C THR A 475 -16.30 34.58 -4.94
N ARG A 476 -15.73 33.41 -5.21
CA ARG A 476 -16.06 32.14 -4.51
C ARG A 476 -14.93 31.58 -3.69
N THR A 477 -13.80 32.24 -3.62
CA THR A 477 -12.52 31.74 -3.12
C THR A 477 -11.92 30.74 -4.12
N GLU A 478 -12.64 29.67 -4.42
CA GLU A 478 -12.29 28.69 -5.45
C GLU A 478 -13.53 28.27 -6.24
N ILE A 479 -13.32 27.79 -7.46
CA ILE A 479 -14.31 27.06 -8.22
C ILE A 479 -13.84 25.62 -8.43
N VAL A 480 -14.79 24.72 -8.55
CA VAL A 480 -14.54 23.32 -8.94
C VAL A 480 -14.16 23.26 -10.41
N LYS A 481 -12.95 22.78 -10.72
CA LYS A 481 -12.45 22.52 -12.07
C LYS A 481 -12.18 21.01 -12.23
N ALA A 482 -12.75 20.40 -13.27
CA ALA A 482 -12.50 19.01 -13.62
C ALA A 482 -11.56 18.91 -14.82
N PHE A 483 -10.56 18.01 -14.73
CA PHE A 483 -9.73 17.55 -15.84
C PHE A 483 -10.19 16.17 -16.25
N VAL A 484 -10.58 16.00 -17.50
CA VAL A 484 -11.24 14.78 -17.98
C VAL A 484 -10.46 14.17 -19.13
N VAL A 485 -10.15 12.88 -19.01
CA VAL A 485 -9.63 12.05 -20.11
C VAL A 485 -10.80 11.30 -20.71
N LEU A 486 -10.99 11.43 -22.01
CA LEU A 486 -12.12 10.84 -22.74
C LEU A 486 -11.85 9.38 -23.15
N ASN A 487 -12.93 8.62 -23.25
CA ASN A 487 -12.92 7.33 -23.91
C ASN A 487 -12.69 7.51 -25.44
N PRO A 488 -12.07 6.51 -26.11
CA PRO A 488 -11.91 6.55 -27.56
C PRO A 488 -13.24 6.78 -28.29
N GLY A 489 -13.21 7.64 -29.31
CA GLY A 489 -14.40 7.96 -30.12
C GLY A 489 -15.24 9.15 -29.62
N HIS A 490 -14.88 9.74 -28.49
CA HIS A 490 -15.50 10.97 -27.99
C HIS A 490 -14.62 12.20 -28.25
N VAL A 491 -15.27 13.33 -28.51
CA VAL A 491 -14.61 14.63 -28.76
C VAL A 491 -14.97 15.59 -27.64
N GLY A 492 -13.96 16.27 -27.10
CA GLY A 492 -14.12 17.28 -26.06
C GLY A 492 -14.56 18.62 -26.65
N ASP A 493 -15.86 18.86 -26.67
CA ASP A 493 -16.47 20.09 -27.17
C ASP A 493 -17.35 20.75 -26.07
N ASP A 494 -17.87 21.94 -26.36
CA ASP A 494 -18.73 22.68 -25.42
C ASP A 494 -20.03 21.94 -25.10
N ALA A 495 -20.55 21.13 -26.01
CA ALA A 495 -21.74 20.32 -25.78
C ALA A 495 -21.47 19.24 -24.73
N LEU A 496 -20.33 18.57 -24.80
CA LEU A 496 -19.91 17.59 -23.81
C LEU A 496 -19.60 18.23 -22.45
N VAL A 497 -19.00 19.45 -22.42
CA VAL A 497 -18.82 20.21 -21.17
C VAL A 497 -20.16 20.42 -20.50
N GLN A 498 -21.17 20.91 -21.22
CA GLN A 498 -22.51 21.14 -20.68
C GLN A 498 -23.18 19.82 -20.20
N ALA A 499 -23.01 18.75 -20.96
CA ALA A 499 -23.54 17.43 -20.60
C ALA A 499 -22.92 16.90 -19.30
N LEU A 500 -21.61 17.00 -19.12
CA LEU A 500 -20.90 16.58 -17.92
C LEU A 500 -21.26 17.45 -16.71
N GLN A 501 -21.38 18.77 -16.90
CA GLN A 501 -21.86 19.67 -15.84
C GLN A 501 -23.29 19.33 -15.40
N ALA A 502 -24.20 19.10 -16.36
CA ALA A 502 -25.57 18.67 -16.06
C ALA A 502 -25.61 17.29 -15.39
N HIS A 503 -24.74 16.36 -15.83
CA HIS A 503 -24.64 15.02 -15.27
C HIS A 503 -24.27 15.05 -13.77
N VAL A 504 -23.30 15.86 -13.39
CA VAL A 504 -22.91 16.03 -11.97
C VAL A 504 -24.01 16.78 -11.21
N ARG A 505 -24.51 17.90 -11.76
CA ARG A 505 -25.50 18.76 -11.11
C ARG A 505 -26.81 18.05 -10.78
N THR A 506 -27.20 17.07 -11.59
CA THR A 506 -28.44 16.30 -11.38
C THR A 506 -28.28 15.15 -10.41
N ARG A 507 -27.05 14.69 -10.16
CA ARG A 507 -26.76 13.54 -9.29
C ARG A 507 -26.16 13.91 -7.93
N LEU A 508 -25.46 15.05 -7.88
CA LEU A 508 -24.89 15.59 -6.64
C LEU A 508 -25.53 16.93 -6.29
N ALA A 509 -25.03 17.59 -5.25
CA ALA A 509 -25.57 18.88 -4.84
C ALA A 509 -25.21 20.00 -5.85
N ALA A 510 -26.06 21.05 -5.91
CA ALA A 510 -25.91 22.13 -6.88
C ALA A 510 -24.64 22.99 -6.69
N HIS A 511 -23.93 22.85 -5.58
CA HIS A 511 -22.66 23.54 -5.35
C HIS A 511 -21.44 22.68 -5.76
N GLU A 512 -21.61 21.39 -6.02
CA GLU A 512 -20.52 20.41 -6.30
C GLU A 512 -20.18 20.31 -7.79
N TYR A 513 -21.07 20.74 -8.72
CA TYR A 513 -20.79 20.55 -10.14
C TYR A 513 -19.56 21.37 -10.59
N PRO A 514 -18.71 20.82 -11.48
CA PRO A 514 -17.54 21.52 -11.99
C PRO A 514 -17.96 22.71 -12.85
N ARG A 515 -17.49 23.91 -12.45
CA ARG A 515 -17.74 25.15 -13.19
C ARG A 515 -16.84 25.30 -14.41
N ALA A 516 -15.70 24.62 -14.39
CA ALA A 516 -14.77 24.51 -15.49
C ALA A 516 -14.45 23.04 -15.76
N ILE A 517 -14.37 22.66 -17.03
CA ILE A 517 -13.93 21.32 -17.47
C ILE A 517 -12.86 21.52 -18.53
N ALA A 518 -11.73 20.83 -18.37
CA ALA A 518 -10.66 20.76 -19.34
C ALA A 518 -10.48 19.31 -19.80
N PHE A 519 -10.46 19.07 -21.10
CA PHE A 519 -10.13 17.76 -21.66
C PHE A 519 -8.61 17.65 -21.83
N VAL A 520 -8.05 16.54 -21.39
CA VAL A 520 -6.60 16.26 -21.41
C VAL A 520 -6.35 14.85 -21.92
N ASP A 521 -5.18 14.63 -22.53
CA ASP A 521 -4.79 13.31 -23.04
C ASP A 521 -4.43 12.34 -21.90
N ALA A 522 -3.85 12.85 -20.82
CA ALA A 522 -3.47 12.09 -19.62
C ALA A 522 -3.49 12.97 -18.37
N LEU A 523 -3.73 12.35 -17.22
CA LEU A 523 -3.60 13.00 -15.92
C LEU A 523 -2.17 12.81 -15.37
N PRO A 524 -1.60 13.80 -14.67
CA PRO A 524 -0.32 13.63 -13.98
C PRO A 524 -0.46 12.61 -12.84
N MET A 525 0.41 11.59 -12.84
CA MET A 525 0.36 10.50 -11.88
C MET A 525 1.66 10.35 -11.12
N THR A 526 1.57 9.92 -9.87
CA THR A 526 2.73 9.43 -9.11
C THR A 526 3.21 8.09 -9.67
N ALA A 527 4.39 7.64 -9.25
CA ALA A 527 4.90 6.31 -9.57
C ALA A 527 3.97 5.17 -9.08
N THR A 528 3.11 5.45 -8.11
CA THR A 528 2.10 4.52 -7.57
C THR A 528 0.76 4.58 -8.28
N GLY A 529 0.61 5.41 -9.34
CA GLY A 529 -0.64 5.57 -10.07
C GLY A 529 -1.64 6.55 -9.43
N LYS A 530 -1.26 7.30 -8.38
CA LYS A 530 -2.14 8.32 -7.77
C LYS A 530 -2.06 9.63 -8.54
N ILE A 531 -3.19 10.30 -8.70
CA ILE A 531 -3.28 11.62 -9.38
C ILE A 531 -2.53 12.68 -8.57
N VAL A 532 -1.65 13.44 -9.23
CA VAL A 532 -0.90 14.56 -8.66
C VAL A 532 -1.72 15.84 -8.85
N ARG A 533 -2.72 16.07 -7.96
CA ARG A 533 -3.65 17.23 -8.09
C ARG A 533 -2.96 18.58 -8.05
N ARG A 534 -1.84 18.69 -7.32
CA ARG A 534 -1.06 19.94 -7.29
C ARG A 534 -0.61 20.38 -8.69
N ALA A 535 -0.14 19.45 -9.53
CA ALA A 535 0.26 19.76 -10.90
C ALA A 535 -0.91 20.21 -11.78
N LEU A 536 -2.15 19.88 -11.40
CA LEU A 536 -3.37 20.34 -12.09
C LEU A 536 -3.88 21.69 -11.59
N ARG A 537 -3.54 22.10 -10.36
CA ARG A 537 -3.88 23.43 -9.84
C ARG A 537 -3.02 24.52 -10.47
N ASP A 538 -1.78 24.17 -10.79
CA ASP A 538 -0.79 25.08 -11.37
C ASP A 538 -0.93 25.17 -12.92
N ALA A 539 -1.84 24.36 -13.53
CA ALA A 539 -2.15 24.29 -14.96
C ALA A 539 -3.45 25.09 -15.26
#